data_c02fe8c012dd17304bcc4aaa2e4d60fa
#
_entry.id   c02fe8c012dd17304bcc4aaa2e4d60fa
#
_cell.length_a   1.000
_cell.length_b   1.000
_cell.length_c   1.000
_cell.angle_alpha   90.00
_cell.angle_beta   90.00
_cell.angle_gamma   90.00
#
_symmetry.space_group_name_H-M   'P 1'
#
loop_
_entity.id
_entity.type
_entity.pdbx_description
1 polymer ?
#
loop_
_entity_poly.entity_id
_entity_poly.type
_entity_poly.pdbx_seq_one_letter_code
_entity_poly.pdbx_strand_id
1 'polypeptide(L)'
;MHKPKFWNKKNSLFSLFLFPFSLLLQLLIVIKNNIDNKEKFSLPVICVGNIYLGGTGKTPVSIEIVEILKKINKSAAIIKKYYTAHTDEFKMIKSRQIPLFTNKLRSEAIKEAKANKYDCAVLDDGFQDSKINAKLNIICFNSQQLIGNGFTLPSGPLREPLSALKRSQIIIINGNINHEFENKIKNISKNIKIYYSKYLPVNIDYFKNHKLLAFAGIGNPENFFNLLEECNLKIIKKISFPDHYNYSEDELNELVNFASKNNLKIVTT
;
A
#
# COMPACT_ATOMS: atom_id res chain seq x y z
N MET A 1 -13.70 2.35 -1.84
CA MET A 1 -14.10 3.56 -1.08
C MET A 1 -13.72 4.80 -1.88
N HIS A 2 -14.70 5.62 -2.28
CA HIS A 2 -14.39 6.87 -2.98
C HIS A 2 -13.76 7.88 -2.00
N LYS A 3 -12.54 8.33 -2.30
CA LYS A 3 -11.85 9.34 -1.50
C LYS A 3 -12.50 10.71 -1.71
N PRO A 4 -12.77 11.48 -0.67
CA PRO A 4 -13.31 12.82 -0.81
C PRO A 4 -12.37 13.72 -1.61
N LYS A 5 -12.90 14.46 -2.58
CA LYS A 5 -12.09 15.36 -3.45
C LYS A 5 -11.33 16.43 -2.65
N PHE A 6 -11.86 16.84 -1.50
CA PHE A 6 -11.22 17.87 -0.66
C PHE A 6 -9.92 17.40 0.01
N TRP A 7 -9.69 16.07 0.12
CA TRP A 7 -8.42 15.53 0.65
C TRP A 7 -7.19 15.86 -0.21
N ASN A 8 -7.42 16.20 -1.47
CA ASN A 8 -6.36 16.61 -2.40
C ASN A 8 -6.21 18.14 -2.51
N LYS A 9 -7.06 18.93 -1.82
CA LYS A 9 -7.02 20.39 -1.85
C LYS A 9 -6.39 20.95 -0.57
N LYS A 10 -5.25 21.65 -0.67
CA LYS A 10 -4.52 22.21 0.50
C LYS A 10 -5.38 23.14 1.36
N ASN A 11 -6.26 23.95 0.75
CA ASN A 11 -7.05 24.99 1.43
C ASN A 11 -8.55 24.74 1.29
N SER A 12 -9.02 23.57 1.72
CA SER A 12 -10.45 23.25 1.69
C SER A 12 -11.13 23.70 2.98
N LEU A 13 -12.19 24.51 2.88
CA LEU A 13 -13.03 24.88 4.02
C LEU A 13 -13.61 23.64 4.74
N PHE A 14 -13.96 22.60 4.01
CA PHE A 14 -14.39 21.32 4.59
C PHE A 14 -13.31 20.67 5.45
N SER A 15 -12.05 20.72 5.01
CA SER A 15 -10.93 20.21 5.81
C SER A 15 -10.78 21.00 7.11
N LEU A 16 -10.90 22.33 7.06
CA LEU A 16 -10.83 23.18 8.26
C LEU A 16 -11.99 22.90 9.21
N PHE A 17 -13.21 22.77 8.70
CA PHE A 17 -14.38 22.40 9.52
C PHE A 17 -14.20 21.05 10.24
N LEU A 18 -13.60 20.07 9.58
CA LEU A 18 -13.36 18.74 10.15
C LEU A 18 -12.10 18.66 11.03
N PHE A 19 -11.26 19.70 11.05
CA PHE A 19 -9.98 19.70 11.75
C PHE A 19 -10.08 19.42 13.26
N PRO A 20 -11.05 19.98 14.02
CA PRO A 20 -11.21 19.65 15.44
C PRO A 20 -11.44 18.15 15.69
N PHE A 21 -12.21 17.49 14.82
CA PHE A 21 -12.44 16.05 14.91
C PHE A 21 -11.17 15.23 14.62
N SER A 22 -10.31 15.74 13.75
CA SER A 22 -8.99 15.11 13.50
C SER A 22 -8.10 15.20 14.73
N LEU A 23 -8.10 16.33 15.43
CA LEU A 23 -7.35 16.48 16.69
C LEU A 23 -7.85 15.52 17.77
N LEU A 24 -9.17 15.38 17.91
CA LEU A 24 -9.77 14.45 18.86
C LEU A 24 -9.37 12.99 18.55
N LEU A 25 -9.45 12.59 17.29
CA LEU A 25 -9.02 11.24 16.86
C LEU A 25 -7.53 11.02 17.13
N GLN A 26 -6.68 12.00 16.86
CA GLN A 26 -5.24 11.90 17.15
C GLN A 26 -5.00 11.74 18.66
N LEU A 27 -5.70 12.49 19.49
CA LEU A 27 -5.61 12.36 20.95
C LEU A 27 -5.97 10.93 21.39
N LEU A 28 -7.06 10.38 20.89
CA LEU A 28 -7.46 9.00 21.19
C LEU A 28 -6.41 7.96 20.73
N ILE A 29 -5.78 8.18 19.57
CA ILE A 29 -4.69 7.30 19.08
C ILE A 29 -3.47 7.41 20.01
N VAL A 30 -3.10 8.60 20.45
CA VAL A 30 -1.98 8.82 21.38
C VAL A 30 -2.25 8.14 22.72
N ILE A 31 -3.43 8.32 23.30
CA ILE A 31 -3.85 7.67 24.54
C ILE A 31 -3.75 6.14 24.39
N LYS A 32 -4.35 5.58 23.32
CA LYS A 32 -4.30 4.15 23.05
C LYS A 32 -2.85 3.66 22.95
N ASN A 33 -1.99 4.34 22.19
CA ASN A 33 -0.60 3.94 22.00
C ASN A 33 0.24 3.96 23.29
N ASN A 34 -0.14 4.82 24.27
CA ASN A 34 0.50 4.89 25.57
C ASN A 34 0.01 3.81 26.54
N ILE A 35 -1.22 3.33 26.36
CA ILE A 35 -1.80 2.25 27.19
C ILE A 35 -1.38 0.88 26.68
N ASP A 36 -1.19 0.72 25.37
CA ASP A 36 -0.83 -0.56 24.76
C ASP A 36 0.56 -1.02 25.21
N ASN A 37 0.61 -2.18 25.83
CA ASN A 37 1.87 -2.86 26.17
C ASN A 37 2.49 -3.45 24.91
N LYS A 38 3.72 -3.01 24.59
CA LYS A 38 4.46 -3.52 23.43
C LYS A 38 4.98 -4.93 23.69
N GLU A 39 4.48 -5.88 22.90
CA GLU A 39 4.97 -7.26 22.92
C GLU A 39 6.33 -7.35 22.20
N LYS A 40 7.31 -7.97 22.86
CA LYS A 40 8.62 -8.26 22.28
C LYS A 40 8.62 -9.70 21.75
N PHE A 41 9.00 -9.84 20.50
CA PHE A 41 9.13 -11.15 19.86
C PHE A 41 10.61 -11.51 19.75
N SER A 42 10.92 -12.78 19.98
CA SER A 42 12.26 -13.30 19.70
C SER A 42 12.54 -13.47 18.21
N LEU A 43 11.47 -13.58 17.39
CA LEU A 43 11.54 -13.48 15.94
C LEU A 43 11.72 -12.01 15.55
N PRO A 44 12.75 -11.62 14.77
CA PRO A 44 12.86 -10.28 14.21
C PRO A 44 11.66 -9.89 13.38
N VAL A 45 11.14 -8.69 13.60
CA VAL A 45 9.96 -8.17 12.89
C VAL A 45 10.36 -6.96 12.06
N ILE A 46 10.05 -7.00 10.77
CA ILE A 46 10.10 -5.87 9.84
C ILE A 46 8.67 -5.43 9.59
N CYS A 47 8.35 -4.16 9.79
CA CYS A 47 7.04 -3.61 9.53
C CYS A 47 7.06 -2.81 8.23
N VAL A 48 6.25 -3.20 7.27
CA VAL A 48 5.94 -2.43 6.07
C VAL A 48 4.55 -1.83 6.25
N GLY A 49 4.46 -0.50 6.22
CA GLY A 49 3.22 0.20 6.47
C GLY A 49 3.10 1.50 5.69
N ASN A 50 2.09 2.26 6.01
CA ASN A 50 1.91 3.62 5.51
C ASN A 50 1.20 4.49 6.55
N ILE A 51 1.21 5.81 6.33
CA ILE A 51 0.39 6.76 7.08
C ILE A 51 -0.73 7.37 6.23
N TYR A 52 -0.85 6.99 4.96
CA TYR A 52 -1.87 7.47 4.03
C TYR A 52 -2.97 6.41 3.83
N LEU A 53 -4.24 6.82 3.82
CA LEU A 53 -5.36 5.91 3.58
C LEU A 53 -5.47 5.58 2.08
N GLY A 54 -5.08 4.37 1.71
CA GLY A 54 -5.19 3.86 0.33
C GLY A 54 -3.95 3.15 -0.16
N GLY A 55 -3.94 2.84 -1.46
CA GLY A 55 -2.88 2.10 -2.12
C GLY A 55 -1.58 2.88 -2.22
N THR A 56 -0.60 2.54 -1.42
CA THR A 56 0.76 3.10 -1.43
C THR A 56 1.81 2.07 -1.84
N GLY A 57 1.39 0.85 -2.24
CA GLY A 57 2.28 -0.22 -2.65
C GLY A 57 2.89 -1.03 -1.51
N LYS A 58 2.26 -1.08 -0.33
CA LYS A 58 2.77 -1.84 0.82
C LYS A 58 2.96 -3.32 0.51
N THR A 59 1.94 -3.99 0.00
CA THR A 59 1.98 -5.42 -0.24
C THR A 59 3.05 -5.83 -1.26
N PRO A 60 3.21 -5.15 -2.41
CA PRO A 60 4.35 -5.38 -3.29
C PRO A 60 5.72 -5.18 -2.62
N VAL A 61 5.86 -4.15 -1.77
CA VAL A 61 7.10 -3.93 -1.01
C VAL A 61 7.32 -5.04 0.02
N SER A 62 6.28 -5.51 0.70
CA SER A 62 6.39 -6.64 1.64
C SER A 62 6.87 -7.91 0.93
N ILE A 63 6.36 -8.18 -0.27
CA ILE A 63 6.79 -9.28 -1.14
C ILE A 63 8.27 -9.12 -1.49
N GLU A 64 8.68 -7.96 -1.97
CA GLU A 64 10.08 -7.70 -2.37
C GLU A 64 11.05 -7.83 -1.19
N ILE A 65 10.65 -7.39 0.02
CA ILE A 65 11.47 -7.57 1.23
C ILE A 65 11.68 -9.06 1.54
N VAL A 66 10.65 -9.91 1.39
CA VAL A 66 10.79 -11.36 1.58
C VAL A 66 11.74 -11.94 0.53
N GLU A 67 11.65 -11.52 -0.74
CA GLU A 67 12.55 -11.97 -1.79
C GLU A 67 14.00 -11.51 -1.56
N ILE A 68 14.21 -10.29 -1.06
CA ILE A 68 15.54 -9.79 -0.67
C ILE A 68 16.11 -10.64 0.47
N LEU A 69 15.30 -10.95 1.51
CA LEU A 69 15.73 -11.78 2.62
C LEU A 69 16.12 -13.19 2.14
N LYS A 70 15.35 -13.77 1.22
CA LYS A 70 15.66 -15.06 0.60
C LYS A 70 17.01 -15.06 -0.14
N LYS A 71 17.34 -13.98 -0.86
CA LYS A 71 18.64 -13.82 -1.56
C LYS A 71 19.82 -13.82 -0.61
N ILE A 72 19.64 -13.46 0.65
CA ILE A 72 20.66 -13.51 1.71
C ILE A 72 20.50 -14.73 2.64
N ASN A 73 19.85 -15.79 2.15
CA ASN A 73 19.63 -17.06 2.87
C ASN A 73 18.88 -16.89 4.20
N LYS A 74 17.91 -15.97 4.24
CA LYS A 74 17.00 -15.80 5.39
C LYS A 74 15.59 -16.19 4.99
N SER A 75 15.01 -17.11 5.74
CA SER A 75 13.62 -17.49 5.57
C SER A 75 12.71 -16.43 6.22
N ALA A 76 11.78 -15.88 5.46
CA ALA A 76 10.84 -14.90 5.97
C ALA A 76 9.41 -15.23 5.59
N ALA A 77 8.46 -14.84 6.44
CA ALA A 77 7.05 -14.98 6.18
C ALA A 77 6.33 -13.64 6.28
N ILE A 78 5.34 -13.43 5.43
CA ILE A 78 4.45 -12.27 5.52
C ILE A 78 3.41 -12.54 6.61
N ILE A 79 3.23 -11.55 7.47
CA ILE A 79 2.22 -11.52 8.52
C ILE A 79 1.18 -10.48 8.16
N LYS A 80 -0.08 -10.88 8.08
CA LYS A 80 -1.18 -9.98 7.74
C LYS A 80 -2.35 -10.18 8.67
N LYS A 81 -3.03 -9.10 9.05
CA LYS A 81 -4.27 -9.21 9.80
C LYS A 81 -5.35 -9.79 8.89
N TYR A 82 -6.10 -10.76 9.40
CA TYR A 82 -7.18 -11.37 8.64
C TYR A 82 -8.36 -10.41 8.52
N TYR A 83 -8.79 -10.15 7.29
CA TYR A 83 -10.03 -9.46 6.95
C TYR A 83 -10.70 -10.21 5.80
N THR A 84 -12.00 -10.41 5.87
CA THR A 84 -12.77 -11.11 4.84
C THR A 84 -12.77 -10.38 3.48
N ALA A 85 -12.56 -9.06 3.50
CA ALA A 85 -12.58 -8.22 2.30
C ALA A 85 -11.24 -8.16 1.51
N HIS A 86 -10.15 -8.77 2.00
CA HIS A 86 -8.80 -8.66 1.39
C HIS A 86 -8.33 -9.96 0.74
N THR A 87 -9.25 -10.71 0.13
CA THR A 87 -8.94 -12.01 -0.49
C THR A 87 -8.01 -11.92 -1.69
N ASP A 88 -8.05 -10.84 -2.44
CA ASP A 88 -7.19 -10.55 -3.60
C ASP A 88 -5.73 -10.34 -3.22
N GLU A 89 -5.46 -9.58 -2.15
CA GLU A 89 -4.10 -9.42 -1.64
C GLU A 89 -3.52 -10.75 -1.14
N PHE A 90 -4.34 -11.59 -0.49
CA PHE A 90 -3.93 -12.94 -0.09
C PHE A 90 -3.61 -13.84 -1.29
N LYS A 91 -4.44 -13.77 -2.36
CA LYS A 91 -4.18 -14.49 -3.60
C LYS A 91 -2.87 -14.03 -4.26
N MET A 92 -2.61 -12.72 -4.28
CA MET A 92 -1.38 -12.17 -4.84
C MET A 92 -0.12 -12.65 -4.10
N ILE A 93 -0.14 -12.70 -2.76
CA ILE A 93 0.98 -13.21 -1.97
C ILE A 93 1.18 -14.71 -2.23
N LYS A 94 0.09 -15.49 -2.21
CA LYS A 94 0.12 -16.94 -2.44
C LYS A 94 0.58 -17.30 -3.84
N SER A 95 0.19 -16.54 -4.88
CA SER A 95 0.62 -16.78 -6.27
C SER A 95 2.14 -16.65 -6.45
N ARG A 96 2.82 -15.88 -5.58
CA ARG A 96 4.28 -15.78 -5.52
C ARG A 96 4.94 -16.86 -4.68
N GLN A 97 4.17 -17.83 -4.16
CA GLN A 97 4.64 -18.90 -3.27
C GLN A 97 5.35 -18.38 -2.00
N ILE A 98 4.94 -17.19 -1.54
CA ILE A 98 5.48 -16.58 -0.33
C ILE A 98 4.68 -17.09 0.88
N PRO A 99 5.36 -17.54 1.95
CA PRO A 99 4.72 -17.94 3.19
C PRO A 99 3.90 -16.79 3.78
N LEU A 100 2.61 -17.07 4.08
CA LEU A 100 1.66 -16.10 4.59
C LEU A 100 0.97 -16.66 5.84
N PHE A 101 1.11 -15.96 6.96
CA PHE A 101 0.37 -16.24 8.19
C PHE A 101 -0.64 -15.12 8.46
N THR A 102 -1.88 -15.53 8.71
CA THR A 102 -2.99 -14.58 8.93
C THR A 102 -3.73 -14.94 10.20
N ASN A 103 -3.99 -13.94 11.05
CA ASN A 103 -4.77 -14.10 12.26
C ASN A 103 -5.54 -12.80 12.57
N LYS A 104 -6.55 -12.85 13.45
CA LYS A 104 -7.21 -11.66 13.99
C LYS A 104 -6.25 -10.76 14.76
N LEU A 105 -5.28 -11.37 15.44
CA LEU A 105 -4.17 -10.69 16.12
C LEU A 105 -2.87 -11.01 15.40
N ARG A 106 -2.14 -9.98 14.95
CA ARG A 106 -0.83 -10.17 14.29
C ARG A 106 0.20 -10.83 15.20
N SER A 107 0.12 -10.61 16.52
CA SER A 107 0.99 -11.26 17.50
C SER A 107 0.91 -12.79 17.42
N GLU A 108 -0.29 -13.34 17.27
CA GLU A 108 -0.47 -14.79 17.14
C GLU A 108 0.12 -15.32 15.82
N ALA A 109 -0.09 -14.61 14.72
CA ALA A 109 0.51 -14.97 13.44
C ALA A 109 2.06 -14.89 13.46
N ILE A 110 2.64 -13.96 14.22
CA ILE A 110 4.10 -13.91 14.43
C ILE A 110 4.59 -15.13 15.23
N LYS A 111 3.86 -15.53 16.28
CA LYS A 111 4.19 -16.73 17.08
C LYS A 111 4.12 -17.99 16.23
N GLU A 112 3.12 -18.09 15.36
CA GLU A 112 2.96 -19.20 14.41
C GLU A 112 4.11 -19.26 13.40
N ALA A 113 4.51 -18.13 12.82
CA ALA A 113 5.67 -18.06 11.94
C ALA A 113 6.95 -18.50 12.65
N LYS A 114 7.13 -18.11 13.92
CA LYS A 114 8.26 -18.58 14.74
C LYS A 114 8.23 -20.08 14.98
N ALA A 115 7.06 -20.64 15.32
CA ALA A 115 6.89 -22.09 15.52
C ALA A 115 7.24 -22.88 14.26
N ASN A 116 7.01 -22.31 13.08
CA ASN A 116 7.39 -22.86 11.78
C ASN A 116 8.85 -22.54 11.38
N LYS A 117 9.69 -22.08 12.33
CA LYS A 117 11.15 -21.86 12.18
C LYS A 117 11.56 -20.84 11.12
N TYR A 118 10.74 -19.83 10.85
CA TYR A 118 11.16 -18.69 10.03
C TYR A 118 12.17 -17.81 10.78
N ASP A 119 13.09 -17.16 10.04
CA ASP A 119 14.12 -16.28 10.59
C ASP A 119 13.60 -14.85 10.81
N CYS A 120 12.54 -14.44 10.09
CA CYS A 120 12.01 -13.08 10.12
C CYS A 120 10.50 -13.05 9.80
N ALA A 121 9.78 -12.15 10.46
CA ALA A 121 8.40 -11.81 10.14
C ALA A 121 8.33 -10.45 9.43
N VAL A 122 7.64 -10.37 8.30
CA VAL A 122 7.39 -9.13 7.56
C VAL A 122 5.90 -8.77 7.73
N LEU A 123 5.61 -7.73 8.52
CA LEU A 123 4.23 -7.26 8.71
C LEU A 123 3.79 -6.45 7.50
N ASP A 124 2.74 -6.85 6.84
CA ASP A 124 2.05 -6.06 5.83
C ASP A 124 0.93 -5.23 6.48
N ASP A 125 1.01 -3.90 6.33
CA ASP A 125 0.12 -2.89 6.93
C ASP A 125 0.09 -2.92 8.47
N GLY A 126 1.28 -3.01 9.10
CA GLY A 126 1.41 -3.14 10.56
C GLY A 126 1.73 -1.85 11.31
N PHE A 127 1.96 -0.69 10.66
CA PHE A 127 2.52 0.50 11.30
C PHE A 127 1.65 1.13 12.38
N GLN A 128 0.32 0.98 12.29
CA GLN A 128 -0.64 1.44 13.30
C GLN A 128 -0.85 0.43 14.46
N ASP A 129 -0.16 -0.71 14.42
CA ASP A 129 -0.27 -1.71 15.49
C ASP A 129 0.73 -1.39 16.60
N SER A 130 0.28 -0.63 17.59
CA SER A 130 1.10 -0.16 18.72
C SER A 130 1.60 -1.28 19.63
N LYS A 131 0.96 -2.45 19.58
CA LYS A 131 1.33 -3.63 20.40
C LYS A 131 2.57 -4.36 19.90
N ILE A 132 2.98 -4.14 18.65
CA ILE A 132 4.11 -4.84 18.05
C ILE A 132 5.33 -3.92 18.01
N ASN A 133 6.44 -4.37 18.62
CA ASN A 133 7.71 -3.68 18.55
C ASN A 133 8.54 -4.21 17.36
N ALA A 134 8.38 -3.59 16.20
CA ALA A 134 9.18 -3.92 15.02
C ALA A 134 10.61 -3.38 15.14
N LYS A 135 11.60 -4.18 14.74
CA LYS A 135 13.02 -3.75 14.69
C LYS A 135 13.29 -2.79 13.54
N LEU A 136 12.55 -2.90 12.45
CA LEU A 136 12.66 -2.05 11.27
C LEU A 136 11.27 -1.63 10.81
N ASN A 137 11.03 -0.33 10.68
CA ASN A 137 9.81 0.22 10.13
C ASN A 137 10.09 0.85 8.77
N ILE A 138 9.40 0.35 7.75
CA ILE A 138 9.45 0.81 6.36
C ILE A 138 8.11 1.44 6.03
N ILE A 139 8.09 2.70 5.61
CA ILE A 139 6.86 3.42 5.27
C ILE A 139 6.80 3.66 3.78
N CYS A 140 5.69 3.23 3.18
CA CYS A 140 5.45 3.38 1.75
C CYS A 140 4.58 4.61 1.45
N PHE A 141 5.00 5.37 0.45
CA PHE A 141 4.24 6.45 -0.17
C PHE A 141 4.08 6.20 -1.67
N ASN A 142 3.04 6.78 -2.23
CA ASN A 142 2.87 6.90 -3.68
C ASN A 142 3.25 8.32 -4.08
N SER A 143 4.10 8.49 -5.08
CA SER A 143 4.64 9.80 -5.51
C SER A 143 3.58 10.78 -6.02
N GLN A 144 2.46 10.29 -6.53
CA GLN A 144 1.37 11.13 -7.02
C GLN A 144 0.47 11.66 -5.90
N GLN A 145 0.28 10.86 -4.83
CA GLN A 145 -0.62 11.19 -3.73
C GLN A 145 0.11 11.79 -2.53
N LEU A 146 1.33 11.34 -2.26
CA LEU A 146 2.17 11.69 -1.11
C LEU A 146 1.36 11.74 0.19
N ILE A 147 1.08 12.96 0.67
CA ILE A 147 0.34 13.22 1.92
C ILE A 147 -1.04 13.87 1.67
N GLY A 148 -1.43 14.06 0.40
CA GLY A 148 -2.64 14.81 0.07
C GLY A 148 -2.59 16.24 0.60
N ASN A 149 -3.65 16.68 1.31
CA ASN A 149 -3.69 17.99 1.98
C ASN A 149 -2.87 18.07 3.28
N GLY A 150 -2.25 16.97 3.73
CA GLY A 150 -1.41 16.90 4.92
C GLY A 150 -2.15 16.73 6.25
N PHE A 151 -3.47 16.76 6.26
CA PHE A 151 -4.27 16.54 7.46
C PHE A 151 -4.55 15.05 7.71
N THR A 152 -4.80 14.73 8.99
CA THR A 152 -5.25 13.40 9.37
C THR A 152 -6.77 13.24 9.22
N LEU A 153 -7.24 12.00 9.25
CA LEU A 153 -8.67 11.67 9.23
C LEU A 153 -9.43 12.41 10.35
N PRO A 154 -10.66 12.90 10.08
CA PRO A 154 -11.37 12.93 8.81
C PRO A 154 -11.06 14.15 7.91
N SER A 155 -10.26 15.12 8.38
CA SER A 155 -9.88 16.35 7.66
C SER A 155 -9.06 16.11 6.39
N GLY A 156 -8.30 15.02 6.38
CA GLY A 156 -7.43 14.63 5.29
C GLY A 156 -7.20 13.12 5.24
N PRO A 157 -6.33 12.67 4.33
CA PRO A 157 -6.16 11.25 4.05
C PRO A 157 -5.19 10.54 5.01
N LEU A 158 -4.56 11.23 5.95
CA LEU A 158 -3.55 10.61 6.79
C LEU A 158 -4.19 9.84 7.95
N ARG A 159 -3.73 8.61 8.18
CA ARG A 159 -4.07 7.77 9.35
C ARG A 159 -3.40 8.31 10.62
N GLU A 160 -2.19 8.84 10.45
CA GLU A 160 -1.37 9.44 11.51
C GLU A 160 -0.67 10.69 10.98
N PRO A 161 -0.34 11.65 11.86
CA PRO A 161 0.36 12.85 11.44
C PRO A 161 1.75 12.53 10.90
N LEU A 162 2.30 13.44 10.10
CA LEU A 162 3.61 13.25 9.46
C LEU A 162 4.74 13.05 10.49
N SER A 163 4.60 13.58 11.70
CA SER A 163 5.52 13.35 12.83
C SER A 163 5.65 11.86 13.22
N ALA A 164 4.68 11.02 12.90
CA ALA A 164 4.76 9.57 13.13
C ALA A 164 5.94 8.91 12.38
N LEU A 165 6.43 9.54 11.31
CA LEU A 165 7.62 9.08 10.56
C LEU A 165 8.88 9.03 11.41
N LYS A 166 8.94 9.72 12.57
CA LYS A 166 10.04 9.57 13.54
C LYS A 166 10.27 8.12 14.00
N ARG A 167 9.24 7.27 13.90
CA ARG A 167 9.32 5.84 14.25
C ARG A 167 9.86 4.98 13.10
N SER A 168 10.06 5.54 11.90
CA SER A 168 10.52 4.81 10.73
C SER A 168 12.01 5.01 10.50
N GLN A 169 12.67 4.00 9.93
CA GLN A 169 14.06 4.05 9.51
C GLN A 169 14.19 4.19 8.00
N ILE A 170 13.20 3.67 7.27
CA ILE A 170 13.20 3.66 5.80
C ILE A 170 11.87 4.20 5.29
N ILE A 171 11.94 5.01 4.24
CA ILE A 171 10.79 5.41 3.44
C ILE A 171 11.01 4.93 2.02
N ILE A 172 9.99 4.30 1.46
CA ILE A 172 9.94 3.91 0.05
C ILE A 172 8.87 4.75 -0.64
N ILE A 173 9.27 5.48 -1.68
CA ILE A 173 8.38 6.28 -2.51
C ILE A 173 8.18 5.55 -3.84
N ASN A 174 6.97 5.03 -4.07
CA ASN A 174 6.61 4.37 -5.31
C ASN A 174 6.31 5.41 -6.38
N GLY A 175 7.16 5.53 -7.39
CA GLY A 175 7.03 6.44 -8.53
C GLY A 175 8.18 7.44 -8.64
N ASN A 176 7.88 8.66 -9.09
CA ASN A 176 8.89 9.65 -9.45
C ASN A 176 9.51 10.37 -8.24
N ILE A 177 10.74 10.86 -8.42
CA ILE A 177 11.47 11.63 -7.41
C ILE A 177 10.72 12.93 -7.08
N ASN A 178 10.66 13.26 -5.79
CA ASN A 178 10.06 14.48 -5.28
C ASN A 178 10.94 15.08 -4.17
N HIS A 179 11.81 15.98 -4.56
CA HIS A 179 12.79 16.62 -3.64
C HIS A 179 12.11 17.48 -2.56
N GLU A 180 10.96 18.11 -2.84
CA GLU A 180 10.22 18.85 -1.82
C GLU A 180 9.74 17.93 -0.70
N PHE A 181 9.26 16.74 -1.07
CA PHE A 181 8.81 15.76 -0.09
C PHE A 181 9.99 15.12 0.66
N GLU A 182 11.11 14.84 0.00
CA GLU A 182 12.34 14.40 0.66
C GLU A 182 12.77 15.40 1.75
N ASN A 183 12.79 16.68 1.42
CA ASN A 183 13.14 17.74 2.39
C ASN A 183 12.17 17.76 3.57
N LYS A 184 10.87 17.61 3.35
CA LYS A 184 9.89 17.48 4.44
C LYS A 184 10.18 16.29 5.35
N ILE A 185 10.53 15.13 4.78
CA ILE A 185 10.91 13.93 5.54
C ILE A 185 12.20 14.19 6.34
N LYS A 186 13.23 14.77 5.71
CA LYS A 186 14.52 15.06 6.34
C LYS A 186 14.40 16.07 7.49
N ASN A 187 13.47 17.02 7.40
CA ASN A 187 13.16 17.95 8.50
C ASN A 187 12.53 17.24 9.70
N ILE A 188 11.87 16.09 9.52
CA ILE A 188 11.30 15.29 10.62
C ILE A 188 12.40 14.46 11.29
N SER A 189 13.26 13.82 10.47
CA SER A 189 14.39 13.05 10.95
C SER A 189 15.46 12.91 9.85
N LYS A 190 16.67 13.39 10.13
CA LYS A 190 17.82 13.30 9.20
C LYS A 190 18.27 11.85 8.97
N ASN A 191 17.98 10.95 9.90
CA ASN A 191 18.43 9.55 9.86
C ASN A 191 17.58 8.65 8.98
N ILE A 192 16.41 9.11 8.52
CA ILE A 192 15.54 8.34 7.65
C ILE A 192 16.20 8.16 6.29
N LYS A 193 16.34 6.91 5.84
CA LYS A 193 16.80 6.58 4.48
C LYS A 193 15.59 6.59 3.54
N ILE A 194 15.75 7.23 2.39
CA ILE A 194 14.70 7.35 1.37
C ILE A 194 15.14 6.57 0.13
N TYR A 195 14.26 5.70 -0.35
CA TYR A 195 14.43 4.93 -1.57
C TYR A 195 13.24 5.14 -2.48
N TYR A 196 13.46 5.01 -3.78
CA TYR A 196 12.43 5.03 -4.80
C TYR A 196 12.25 3.64 -5.39
N SER A 197 11.00 3.31 -5.69
CA SER A 197 10.66 2.07 -6.39
C SER A 197 9.71 2.37 -7.55
N LYS A 198 9.74 1.53 -8.56
CA LYS A 198 8.84 1.60 -9.72
C LYS A 198 8.27 0.22 -9.98
N TYR A 199 7.03 0.18 -10.43
CA TYR A 199 6.46 -1.03 -11.00
C TYR A 199 7.09 -1.27 -12.38
N LEU A 200 7.58 -2.48 -12.61
CA LEU A 200 8.04 -2.91 -13.92
C LEU A 200 6.99 -3.88 -14.47
N PRO A 201 6.27 -3.48 -15.51
CA PRO A 201 5.30 -4.39 -16.10
C PRO A 201 6.01 -5.57 -16.76
N VAL A 202 5.41 -6.74 -16.63
CA VAL A 202 5.88 -7.99 -17.26
C VAL A 202 5.10 -8.21 -18.55
N ASN A 203 5.73 -8.81 -19.56
CA ASN A 203 5.08 -9.17 -20.83
C ASN A 203 4.59 -7.98 -21.69
N ILE A 204 5.22 -6.80 -21.58
CA ILE A 204 4.88 -5.61 -22.37
C ILE A 204 4.89 -5.91 -23.86
N ASP A 205 5.87 -6.69 -24.35
CA ASP A 205 6.05 -6.97 -25.77
C ASP A 205 4.81 -7.60 -26.43
N TYR A 206 4.04 -8.36 -25.66
CA TYR A 206 2.76 -8.93 -26.13
C TYR A 206 1.72 -7.85 -26.46
N PHE A 207 1.80 -6.66 -25.83
CA PHE A 207 0.82 -5.61 -25.97
C PHE A 207 1.25 -4.46 -26.90
N LYS A 208 2.54 -4.36 -27.26
CA LYS A 208 3.12 -3.21 -27.98
C LYS A 208 2.40 -2.85 -29.28
N ASN A 209 1.90 -3.82 -30.02
CA ASN A 209 1.28 -3.58 -31.33
C ASN A 209 -0.25 -3.70 -31.29
N HIS A 210 -0.83 -3.68 -30.08
CA HIS A 210 -2.26 -3.80 -29.91
C HIS A 210 -2.89 -2.50 -29.39
N LYS A 211 -4.14 -2.27 -29.80
CA LYS A 211 -5.02 -1.29 -29.15
C LYS A 211 -5.61 -1.92 -27.89
N LEU A 212 -5.63 -1.22 -26.78
CA LEU A 212 -6.00 -1.78 -25.48
C LEU A 212 -7.30 -1.23 -24.92
N LEU A 213 -8.09 -2.12 -24.33
CA LEU A 213 -9.09 -1.81 -23.31
C LEU A 213 -8.45 -2.09 -21.95
N ALA A 214 -8.18 -1.06 -21.17
CA ALA A 214 -7.59 -1.19 -19.83
C ALA A 214 -8.67 -0.99 -18.76
N PHE A 215 -8.78 -1.92 -17.80
CA PHE A 215 -9.65 -1.73 -16.64
C PHE A 215 -8.95 -2.14 -15.35
N ALA A 216 -9.33 -1.51 -14.23
CA ALA A 216 -8.74 -1.80 -12.93
C ALA A 216 -9.70 -1.53 -11.78
N GLY A 217 -9.72 -2.45 -10.79
CA GLY A 217 -10.46 -2.35 -9.52
C GLY A 217 -9.52 -2.24 -8.32
N ILE A 218 -8.58 -1.31 -8.36
CA ILE A 218 -7.58 -1.05 -7.31
C ILE A 218 -7.74 0.36 -6.73
N GLY A 219 -7.15 0.59 -5.55
CA GLY A 219 -7.26 1.87 -4.82
C GLY A 219 -6.80 3.13 -5.58
N ASN A 220 -6.00 2.97 -6.64
CA ASN A 220 -5.64 4.04 -7.57
C ASN A 220 -5.48 3.51 -9.00
N PRO A 221 -6.58 3.38 -9.77
CA PRO A 221 -6.56 2.91 -11.16
C PRO A 221 -5.69 3.76 -12.09
N GLU A 222 -5.59 5.06 -11.86
CA GLU A 222 -4.79 5.97 -12.66
C GLU A 222 -3.30 5.59 -12.68
N ASN A 223 -2.77 5.05 -11.59
CA ASN A 223 -1.39 4.56 -11.57
C ASN A 223 -1.16 3.43 -12.58
N PHE A 224 -2.14 2.55 -12.73
CA PHE A 224 -2.07 1.46 -13.71
C PHE A 224 -2.14 1.98 -15.13
N PHE A 225 -3.07 2.89 -15.41
CA PHE A 225 -3.21 3.47 -16.75
C PHE A 225 -1.96 4.27 -17.15
N ASN A 226 -1.44 5.10 -16.24
CA ASN A 226 -0.21 5.86 -16.47
C ASN A 226 0.99 4.94 -16.73
N LEU A 227 1.11 3.83 -15.99
CA LEU A 227 2.17 2.84 -16.20
C LEU A 227 2.11 2.26 -17.62
N LEU A 228 0.92 1.94 -18.13
CA LEU A 228 0.75 1.43 -19.49
C LEU A 228 1.12 2.51 -20.53
N GLU A 229 0.75 3.77 -20.29
CA GLU A 229 1.09 4.91 -21.18
C GLU A 229 2.60 5.22 -21.16
N GLU A 230 3.26 5.16 -19.99
CA GLU A 230 4.71 5.30 -19.85
C GLU A 230 5.47 4.20 -20.64
N CYS A 231 4.83 3.03 -20.83
CA CYS A 231 5.35 1.96 -21.67
C CYS A 231 5.02 2.10 -23.16
N ASN A 232 4.49 3.26 -23.57
CA ASN A 232 4.06 3.57 -24.95
C ASN A 232 2.98 2.60 -25.48
N LEU A 233 2.13 2.07 -24.61
CA LEU A 233 1.00 1.22 -25.01
C LEU A 233 -0.21 2.07 -25.41
N LYS A 234 -0.89 1.69 -26.48
CA LYS A 234 -2.02 2.44 -27.02
C LYS A 234 -3.33 2.06 -26.33
N ILE A 235 -3.72 2.78 -25.30
CA ILE A 235 -4.99 2.59 -24.60
C ILE A 235 -6.09 3.35 -25.34
N ILE A 236 -7.14 2.64 -25.78
CA ILE A 236 -8.32 3.22 -26.42
C ILE A 236 -9.42 3.54 -25.42
N LYS A 237 -9.57 2.67 -24.39
CA LYS A 237 -10.58 2.85 -23.35
C LYS A 237 -10.01 2.49 -21.98
N LYS A 238 -10.23 3.38 -21.01
CA LYS A 238 -9.90 3.18 -19.59
C LYS A 238 -11.20 3.02 -18.81
N ILE A 239 -11.28 2.01 -17.93
CA ILE A 239 -12.44 1.78 -17.06
C ILE A 239 -11.93 1.60 -15.64
N SER A 240 -12.39 2.45 -14.72
CA SER A 240 -12.07 2.38 -13.31
C SER A 240 -13.23 1.78 -12.53
N PHE A 241 -12.94 0.73 -11.75
CA PHE A 241 -13.86 0.13 -10.80
C PHE A 241 -13.47 0.53 -9.37
N PRO A 242 -14.39 0.39 -8.39
CA PRO A 242 -14.07 0.59 -6.99
C PRO A 242 -12.91 -0.31 -6.52
N ASP A 243 -12.23 0.10 -5.45
CA ASP A 243 -11.17 -0.69 -4.83
C ASP A 243 -11.71 -2.05 -4.36
N HIS A 244 -10.97 -3.13 -4.64
CA HIS A 244 -11.35 -4.52 -4.35
C HIS A 244 -12.68 -4.93 -4.99
N TYR A 245 -12.94 -4.46 -6.22
CA TYR A 245 -14.19 -4.74 -6.92
C TYR A 245 -14.29 -6.21 -7.33
N ASN A 246 -15.43 -6.84 -7.01
CA ASN A 246 -15.77 -8.17 -7.47
C ASN A 246 -16.56 -8.05 -8.79
N TYR A 247 -15.94 -8.42 -9.87
CA TYR A 247 -16.56 -8.41 -11.21
C TYR A 247 -17.60 -9.52 -11.33
N SER A 248 -18.80 -9.19 -11.81
CA SER A 248 -19.80 -10.19 -12.20
C SER A 248 -19.43 -10.82 -13.55
N GLU A 249 -19.96 -12.02 -13.83
CA GLU A 249 -19.78 -12.65 -15.13
C GLU A 249 -20.34 -11.82 -16.27
N ASP A 250 -21.47 -11.16 -16.06
CA ASP A 250 -22.10 -10.31 -17.07
C ASP A 250 -21.24 -9.09 -17.39
N GLU A 251 -20.66 -8.42 -16.39
CA GLU A 251 -19.74 -7.30 -16.60
C GLU A 251 -18.48 -7.73 -17.35
N LEU A 252 -17.91 -8.89 -17.01
CA LEU A 252 -16.76 -9.43 -17.73
C LEU A 252 -17.09 -9.75 -19.18
N ASN A 253 -18.27 -10.35 -19.43
CA ASN A 253 -18.76 -10.65 -20.77
C ASN A 253 -18.99 -9.36 -21.60
N GLU A 254 -19.53 -8.31 -21.00
CA GLU A 254 -19.66 -7.01 -21.65
C GLU A 254 -18.29 -6.42 -22.05
N LEU A 255 -17.30 -6.49 -21.19
CA LEU A 255 -15.94 -6.04 -21.47
C LEU A 255 -15.30 -6.84 -22.61
N VAL A 256 -15.47 -8.17 -22.59
CA VAL A 256 -14.95 -9.07 -23.64
C VAL A 256 -15.65 -8.78 -24.98
N ASN A 257 -16.97 -8.65 -25.00
CA ASN A 257 -17.74 -8.35 -26.20
C ASN A 257 -17.36 -6.97 -26.76
N PHE A 258 -17.21 -5.97 -25.90
CA PHE A 258 -16.77 -4.64 -26.34
C PHE A 258 -15.36 -4.69 -26.94
N ALA A 259 -14.42 -5.39 -26.30
CA ALA A 259 -13.06 -5.53 -26.79
C ALA A 259 -13.03 -6.23 -28.15
N SER A 260 -13.78 -7.34 -28.29
CA SER A 260 -13.87 -8.09 -29.55
C SER A 260 -14.43 -7.26 -30.69
N LYS A 261 -15.54 -6.56 -30.47
CA LYS A 261 -16.19 -5.68 -31.49
C LYS A 261 -15.26 -4.54 -31.96
N ASN A 262 -14.36 -4.07 -31.11
CA ASN A 262 -13.47 -2.94 -31.41
C ASN A 262 -12.02 -3.37 -31.71
N ASN A 263 -11.76 -4.66 -31.85
CA ASN A 263 -10.42 -5.25 -32.07
C ASN A 263 -9.40 -4.75 -31.01
N LEU A 264 -9.79 -4.80 -29.73
CA LEU A 264 -8.96 -4.41 -28.59
C LEU A 264 -8.47 -5.64 -27.84
N LYS A 265 -7.25 -5.57 -27.30
CA LYS A 265 -6.77 -6.52 -26.28
C LYS A 265 -7.11 -5.99 -24.90
N ILE A 266 -7.58 -6.88 -24.03
CA ILE A 266 -7.89 -6.55 -22.65
C ILE A 266 -6.63 -6.61 -21.79
N VAL A 267 -6.45 -5.61 -20.94
CA VAL A 267 -5.41 -5.58 -19.91
C VAL A 267 -6.00 -5.12 -18.60
N THR A 268 -5.67 -5.81 -17.51
CA THR A 268 -6.15 -5.50 -16.15
C THR A 268 -5.07 -5.74 -15.10
N THR A 269 -5.36 -5.33 -13.87
CA THR A 269 -4.48 -5.50 -12.70
C THR A 269 -4.72 -6.81 -11.99
#